data_fd5d9f2b169ffad05682f3115d84ab1e
#
_entry.id   fd5d9f2b169ffad05682f3115d84ab1e
#
_cell.length_a   1.000
_cell.length_b   1.000
_cell.length_c   1.000
_cell.angle_alpha   90.00
_cell.angle_beta   90.00
_cell.angle_gamma   90.00
#
_symmetry.space_group_name_H-M   'P 1'
#
loop_
_entity.id
_entity.type
_entity.pdbx_description
1 polymer ?
#
loop_
_entity_poly.entity_id
_entity_poly.type
_entity_poly.pdbx_seq_one_letter_code
_entity_poly.pdbx_strand_id
1 'polypeptide(L)' 'MDRQPEPQLSILRRRDLEARLRLSRTTIYDKINPESLRYDPTFPKPIRLGAGAAVGWLAHEVDAWVQAQIAARQSGG' A
#
# COMPACT_ATOMS: atom_id res chain seq x y z
N MET A 1 -13.48 -25.54 -15.09
CA MET A 1 -13.44 -25.03 -15.02
C MET A 1 -12.74 -24.35 -14.63
N ASP A 2 -12.28 -24.16 -14.60
CA ASP A 2 -11.58 -23.58 -14.25
C ASP A 2 -11.71 -22.27 -14.35
N ARG A 3 -11.93 -21.74 -13.75
CA ARG A 3 -11.99 -20.57 -13.83
C ARG A 3 -10.78 -19.96 -13.57
N GLN A 4 -10.40 -19.11 -14.24
CA GLN A 4 -9.33 -18.37 -14.05
C GLN A 4 -9.61 -17.46 -13.03
N PRO A 5 -8.86 -17.33 -12.06
CA PRO A 5 -9.13 -16.38 -11.02
C PRO A 5 -9.06 -15.01 -11.61
N GLU A 6 -10.03 -14.24 -11.29
CA GLU A 6 -10.03 -12.91 -11.70
C GLU A 6 -9.01 -12.17 -10.97
N PRO A 7 -8.42 -11.15 -11.51
CA PRO A 7 -7.52 -10.29 -10.78
C PRO A 7 -8.24 -9.80 -9.57
N GLN A 8 -7.66 -9.94 -8.43
CA GLN A 8 -8.28 -9.49 -7.23
C GLN A 8 -8.04 -8.01 -7.08
N LEU A 9 -9.02 -7.24 -7.40
CA LEU A 9 -8.91 -5.80 -7.26
C LEU A 9 -9.44 -5.37 -5.91
N SER A 10 -8.86 -5.96 -4.87
CA SER A 10 -9.26 -5.61 -3.52
C SER A 10 -8.72 -4.27 -3.13
N ILE A 11 -9.58 -3.48 -2.55
CA ILE A 11 -9.22 -2.14 -2.10
C ILE A 11 -9.08 -2.13 -0.59
N LEU A 12 -8.01 -1.55 -0.11
CA LEU A 12 -7.81 -1.34 1.32
C LEU A 12 -8.05 0.14 1.60
N ARG A 13 -8.89 0.43 2.57
CA ARG A 13 -9.07 1.78 3.01
C ARG A 13 -7.98 2.07 4.04
N ARG A 14 -7.85 3.33 4.42
CA ARG A 14 -6.78 3.73 5.33
C ARG A 14 -6.72 2.89 6.59
N ARG A 15 -7.86 2.63 7.20
CA ARG A 15 -7.87 1.85 8.43
C ARG A 15 -7.42 0.42 8.19
N ASP A 16 -7.78 -0.14 7.04
CA ASP A 16 -7.36 -1.49 6.70
C ASP A 16 -5.86 -1.53 6.49
N LEU A 17 -5.32 -0.48 5.88
CA LEU A 17 -3.90 -0.40 5.61
C LEU A 17 -3.13 -0.27 6.93
N GLU A 18 -3.64 0.55 7.83
CA GLU A 18 -3.02 0.69 9.15
C GLU A 18 -2.96 -0.65 9.86
N ALA A 19 -4.07 -1.39 9.82
CA ALA A 19 -4.13 -2.68 10.50
C ALA A 19 -3.22 -3.70 9.85
N ARG A 20 -3.20 -3.72 8.53
CA ARG A 20 -2.41 -4.70 7.80
C ARG A 20 -0.92 -4.47 7.96
N LEU A 21 -0.48 -3.23 7.93
CA LEU A 21 0.93 -2.91 8.03
C LEU A 21 1.36 -2.52 9.42
N ARG A 22 0.40 -2.34 10.30
CA ARG A 22 0.68 -1.92 11.68
C ARG A 22 1.42 -0.59 11.70
N LEU A 23 1.04 0.29 10.81
CA LEU A 23 1.61 1.62 10.74
C LEU A 23 0.55 2.62 11.14
N SER A 24 0.97 3.73 11.71
CA SER A 24 0.03 4.77 12.09
C SER A 24 -0.41 5.55 10.86
N ARG A 25 -1.50 6.27 10.99
CA ARG A 25 -1.99 7.15 9.95
C ARG A 25 -0.92 8.14 9.51
N THR A 26 -0.26 8.75 10.48
CA THR A 26 0.78 9.72 10.19
C THR A 26 1.91 9.11 9.38
N THR A 27 2.33 7.92 9.76
CA THR A 27 3.41 7.24 9.05
C THR A 27 3.03 6.95 7.61
N ILE A 28 1.79 6.51 7.40
CA ILE A 28 1.33 6.23 6.04
C ILE A 28 1.34 7.50 5.20
N TYR A 29 0.82 8.60 5.73
CA TYR A 29 0.77 9.84 4.97
C TYR A 29 2.16 10.41 4.72
N ASP A 30 3.09 10.21 5.65
CA ASP A 30 4.46 10.64 5.43
C ASP A 30 5.08 9.88 4.27
N LYS A 31 4.77 8.60 4.16
CA LYS A 31 5.35 7.79 3.09
C LYS A 31 4.89 8.21 1.70
N ILE A 32 3.69 8.76 1.60
CA ILE A 32 3.16 9.16 0.31
C ILE A 32 3.29 10.64 0.03
N ASN A 33 3.81 11.40 0.98
CA ASN A 33 3.95 12.85 0.82
C ASN A 33 5.36 13.18 0.37
N PRO A 34 5.53 13.65 -0.87
CA PRO A 34 6.89 13.95 -1.39
C PRO A 34 7.62 15.02 -0.60
N GLU A 35 6.89 15.79 0.21
CA GLU A 35 7.53 16.82 1.00
C GLU A 35 8.01 16.33 2.34
N SER A 36 7.68 15.10 2.69
CA SER A 36 8.09 14.57 3.97
C SER A 36 9.48 13.97 3.87
N LEU A 37 10.24 14.09 4.94
CA LEU A 37 11.54 13.47 5.02
C LEU A 37 11.43 11.95 5.02
N ARG A 38 10.23 11.45 5.29
CA ARG A 38 10.00 10.01 5.31
C ARG A 38 9.32 9.50 4.06
N TYR A 39 9.31 10.32 3.03
CA TYR A 39 8.69 9.95 1.78
C TYR A 39 9.35 8.67 1.23
N ASP A 40 8.51 7.75 0.81
CA ASP A 40 8.98 6.48 0.27
C ASP A 40 8.38 6.34 -1.13
N PRO A 41 9.14 6.61 -2.17
CA PRO A 41 8.59 6.54 -3.52
C PRO A 41 8.19 5.14 -3.94
N THR A 42 8.61 4.11 -3.20
CA THR A 42 8.23 2.74 -3.51
C THR A 42 6.93 2.34 -2.83
N PHE A 43 6.46 3.13 -1.88
CA PHE A 43 5.22 2.81 -1.18
C PHE A 43 4.05 2.99 -2.15
N PRO A 44 3.06 2.10 -2.12
CA PRO A 44 1.94 2.21 -3.08
C PRO A 44 1.19 3.52 -2.91
N LYS A 45 0.79 4.08 -4.01
CA LYS A 45 0.07 5.35 -4.00
C LYS A 45 -1.41 5.11 -3.90
N PRO A 46 -2.11 5.98 -3.19
CA PRO A 46 -3.57 5.82 -3.08
C PRO A 46 -4.26 6.12 -4.38
N ILE A 47 -5.41 5.51 -4.59
CA ILE A 47 -6.24 5.82 -5.73
C ILE A 47 -7.51 6.48 -5.22
N ARG A 48 -8.10 7.34 -6.06
CA ARG A 48 -9.33 7.98 -5.69
C ARG A 48 -10.49 7.05 -5.91
N LEU A 49 -11.38 7.06 -4.97
CA LEU A 49 -12.57 6.22 -5.02
C LEU A 49 -13.80 7.10 -5.27
N GLY A 50 -13.86 7.65 -6.45
CA GLY A 50 -14.98 8.49 -6.79
C GLY A 50 -14.63 9.94 -6.76
N ALA A 51 -15.62 10.80 -6.70
CA ALA A 51 -15.43 12.23 -6.82
C ALA A 51 -15.03 12.90 -5.51
N GLY A 52 -15.19 12.26 -4.41
CA GLY A 52 -14.89 12.87 -3.13
C GLY A 52 -13.48 12.67 -2.70
N ALA A 53 -13.26 12.81 -1.39
CA ALA A 53 -11.94 12.66 -0.83
C ALA A 53 -11.57 11.22 -0.49
N ALA A 54 -12.47 10.29 -0.74
CA ALA A 54 -12.20 8.89 -0.38
C ALA A 54 -11.07 8.33 -1.23
N VAL A 55 -10.15 7.66 -0.59
CA VAL A 55 -9.04 7.03 -1.28
C VAL A 55 -8.86 5.62 -0.76
N GLY A 56 -8.15 4.83 -1.51
CA GLY A 56 -7.83 3.46 -1.10
C GLY A 56 -6.54 3.04 -1.75
N TRP A 57 -6.08 1.86 -1.39
CA TRP A 57 -4.86 1.29 -1.94
C TRP A 57 -5.20 -0.09 -2.49
N LEU A 58 -4.55 -0.46 -3.56
CA LEU A 58 -4.75 -1.80 -4.11
C LEU A 58 -4.00 -2.80 -3.24
N ALA A 59 -4.72 -3.82 -2.78
CA ALA A 59 -4.13 -4.78 -1.86
C ALA A 59 -2.90 -5.46 -2.44
N HIS A 60 -2.92 -5.81 -3.72
CA HIS A 60 -1.78 -6.50 -4.31
C HIS A 60 -0.55 -5.60 -4.38
N GLU A 61 -0.74 -4.30 -4.50
CA GLU A 61 0.39 -3.38 -4.49
C GLU A 61 1.00 -3.28 -3.10
N VAL A 62 0.14 -3.30 -2.10
CA VAL A 62 0.60 -3.28 -0.71
C VAL A 62 1.39 -4.55 -0.41
N ASP A 63 0.87 -5.69 -0.85
CA ASP A 63 1.55 -6.96 -0.63
C ASP A 63 2.89 -6.99 -1.34
N ALA A 64 2.96 -6.44 -2.55
CA ALA A 64 4.22 -6.38 -3.28
C ALA A 64 5.25 -5.51 -2.55
N TRP A 65 4.78 -4.41 -1.97
CA TRP A 65 5.68 -3.54 -1.20
C TRP A 65 6.24 -4.29 0.01
N VAL A 66 5.39 -5.05 0.71
CA VAL A 66 5.85 -5.83 1.85
C VAL A 66 6.88 -6.86 1.41
N GLN A 67 6.61 -7.54 0.29
CA GLN A 67 7.56 -8.52 -0.23
C GLN A 67 8.90 -7.88 -0.57
N ALA A 68 8.86 -6.67 -1.09
CA ALA A 68 10.09 -5.95 -1.40
C ALA A 68 10.88 -5.61 -0.15
N GLN A 69 10.19 -5.30 0.95
CA GLN A 69 10.86 -5.04 2.22
C GLN A 69 11.54 -6.30 2.74
N ILE A 70 10.88 -7.43 2.61
CA ILE A 70 11.43 -8.69 3.04
C ILE A 70 12.68 -9.02 2.22
N ALA A 71 12.58 -8.84 0.91
CA ALA A 71 13.71 -9.13 0.02
C ALA A 71 14.90 -8.21 0.33
N ALA A 72 14.62 -6.95 0.62
CA ALA A 72 15.70 -6.01 0.94
C ALA A 72 16.40 -6.40 2.22
N ARG A 73 15.66 -6.90 3.20
CA ARG A 73 16.27 -7.34 4.43
C ARG A 73 17.19 -8.53 4.18
N GLN A 74 16.74 -9.46 3.35
CA GLN A 74 17.52 -10.65 3.06
C GLN A 74 18.75 -10.37 2.25
N SER A 75 18.70 -9.43 1.34
CA SER A 75 19.85 -9.15 0.53
C SER A 75 20.71 -8.05 1.11
N GLY A 76 20.15 -7.20 1.90
CA GLY A 76 20.88 -6.11 2.46
C GLY A 76 21.68 -6.47 3.68
N GLY A 77 21.47 -7.63 4.17
CA GLY A 77 22.21 -8.08 5.32
C GLY A 77 21.79 -7.43 6.58
#